data_f67fd0136c2df0a32eabe9fa5daa62c8
#
_entry.id   f67fd0136c2df0a32eabe9fa5daa62c8
#
_cell.length_a   1.000
_cell.length_b   1.000
_cell.length_c   1.000
_cell.angle_alpha   90.00
_cell.angle_beta   90.00
_cell.angle_gamma   90.00
#
_symmetry.space_group_name_H-M   'P 1'
#
loop_
_entity.id
_entity.type
_entity.pdbx_description
1 polymer ?
#
loop_
_entity_poly.entity_id
_entity_poly.type
_entity_poly.pdbx_seq_one_letter_code
_entity_poly.pdbx_strand_id
1 'polypeptide(L)'
;MQNNNKDEASRQEAHHQIDFGYQMVDEDKKADQVREVFDSVAPKYDLLNDVLSLGLHRVWKSRCINATETKQGQKVLDIASGTCDLAIALARRAGAGNVVATDINHEMLAIGAQRLLQAGFPCPVVEADAEMLPFADNTFDVVTVSFGIRNMTHKDRALREMLRVLRPGGRLLVLEFSKC
;
A
#
# COMPACT_ATOMS: atom_id res chain seq x y z
N MET A 1 -12.47 16.64 -56.02
CA MET A 1 -11.65 17.04 -54.90
C MET A 1 -12.57 17.51 -53.80
N GLN A 2 -13.00 16.60 -52.90
CA GLN A 2 -13.67 16.86 -51.62
C GLN A 2 -14.09 15.50 -51.07
N ASN A 3 -13.28 14.93 -50.19
CA ASN A 3 -13.72 13.94 -49.15
C ASN A 3 -12.45 13.38 -48.48
N ASN A 4 -11.96 14.15 -47.50
CA ASN A 4 -10.93 13.60 -46.58
C ASN A 4 -10.96 14.46 -45.31
N ASN A 5 -12.13 14.54 -44.63
CA ASN A 5 -12.19 15.29 -43.36
C ASN A 5 -13.31 14.76 -42.44
N LYS A 6 -13.54 13.45 -42.44
CA LYS A 6 -14.53 12.83 -41.54
C LYS A 6 -13.98 11.70 -40.66
N ASP A 7 -12.73 11.31 -40.78
CA ASP A 7 -12.15 10.19 -40.03
C ASP A 7 -11.26 10.58 -38.86
N GLU A 8 -11.14 11.86 -38.53
CA GLU A 8 -10.35 12.32 -37.36
C GLU A 8 -11.18 12.59 -36.08
N ALA A 9 -12.51 12.48 -36.14
CA ALA A 9 -13.37 12.86 -35.01
C ALA A 9 -13.88 11.68 -34.15
N SER A 10 -13.35 10.47 -34.29
CA SER A 10 -13.81 9.29 -33.55
C SER A 10 -12.73 8.48 -32.84
N ARG A 11 -11.63 9.11 -32.43
CA ARG A 11 -10.83 8.57 -31.34
C ARG A 11 -11.44 9.05 -30.02
N GLN A 12 -12.62 8.52 -29.69
CA GLN A 12 -13.11 8.52 -28.32
C GLN A 12 -12.09 7.72 -27.51
N GLU A 13 -11.38 8.42 -26.62
CA GLU A 13 -10.59 7.81 -25.57
C GLU A 13 -11.53 6.85 -24.84
N ALA A 14 -11.27 5.57 -24.97
CA ALA A 14 -11.97 4.55 -24.22
C ALA A 14 -11.56 4.70 -22.75
N HIS A 15 -12.34 5.49 -21.99
CA HIS A 15 -12.18 5.58 -20.55
C HIS A 15 -12.34 4.17 -19.97
N HIS A 16 -11.23 3.59 -19.54
CA HIS A 16 -11.23 2.29 -18.91
C HIS A 16 -11.78 2.47 -17.49
N GLN A 17 -12.98 1.91 -17.24
CA GLN A 17 -13.60 1.97 -15.92
C GLN A 17 -13.09 0.83 -15.05
N ILE A 18 -12.70 1.13 -13.82
CA ILE A 18 -12.16 0.17 -12.86
C ILE A 18 -12.90 0.24 -11.53
N ASP A 19 -12.82 -0.85 -10.77
CA ASP A 19 -13.53 -1.03 -9.49
C ASP A 19 -12.95 -0.11 -8.39
N PHE A 20 -13.83 0.69 -7.77
CA PHE A 20 -13.56 1.48 -6.56
C PHE A 20 -14.64 1.19 -5.51
N GLY A 21 -14.41 0.15 -4.71
CA GLY A 21 -15.36 -0.32 -3.71
C GLY A 21 -16.67 -0.82 -4.33
N TYR A 22 -17.73 -0.02 -4.28
CA TYR A 22 -19.04 -0.33 -4.87
C TYR A 22 -19.35 0.47 -6.13
N GLN A 23 -18.42 1.28 -6.63
CA GLN A 23 -18.59 2.15 -7.79
C GLN A 23 -17.54 1.85 -8.86
N MET A 24 -17.92 2.05 -10.12
CA MET A 24 -16.98 2.06 -11.25
C MET A 24 -16.52 3.49 -11.46
N VAL A 25 -15.20 3.70 -11.52
CA VAL A 25 -14.58 5.01 -11.73
C VAL A 25 -13.60 4.95 -12.90
N ASP A 26 -13.34 6.11 -13.51
CA ASP A 26 -12.34 6.22 -14.54
C ASP A 26 -10.96 5.91 -13.94
N GLU A 27 -10.17 5.13 -14.66
CA GLU A 27 -8.84 4.66 -14.24
C GLU A 27 -7.94 5.84 -13.80
N ASP A 28 -7.92 6.91 -14.58
CA ASP A 28 -7.09 8.10 -14.34
C ASP A 28 -7.49 8.88 -13.07
N LYS A 29 -8.73 8.70 -12.58
CA LYS A 29 -9.26 9.41 -11.42
C LYS A 29 -9.21 8.59 -10.12
N LYS A 30 -8.97 7.28 -10.21
CA LYS A 30 -9.02 6.41 -9.04
C LYS A 30 -7.95 6.78 -8.00
N ALA A 31 -6.72 7.03 -8.43
CA ALA A 31 -5.63 7.37 -7.51
C ALA A 31 -5.91 8.67 -6.75
N ASP A 32 -6.42 9.69 -7.45
CA ASP A 32 -6.77 11.00 -6.84
C ASP A 32 -7.94 10.86 -5.87
N GLN A 33 -8.99 10.12 -6.23
CA GLN A 33 -10.14 9.89 -5.34
C GLN A 33 -9.74 9.09 -4.09
N VAL A 34 -8.87 8.09 -4.23
CA VAL A 34 -8.32 7.35 -3.09
C VAL A 34 -7.55 8.31 -2.18
N ARG A 35 -6.70 9.19 -2.75
CA ARG A 35 -5.94 10.17 -1.99
C ARG A 35 -6.85 11.12 -1.21
N GLU A 36 -7.84 11.74 -1.85
CA GLU A 36 -8.79 12.66 -1.19
C GLU A 36 -9.55 12.00 -0.02
N VAL A 37 -10.00 10.77 -0.20
CA VAL A 37 -10.68 10.03 0.88
C VAL A 37 -9.72 9.82 2.06
N PHE A 38 -8.49 9.38 1.82
CA PHE A 38 -7.52 9.15 2.90
C PHE A 38 -7.06 10.44 3.57
N ASP A 39 -6.87 11.53 2.84
CA ASP A 39 -6.55 12.85 3.41
C ASP A 39 -7.63 13.32 4.39
N SER A 40 -8.90 13.12 4.04
CA SER A 40 -10.02 13.52 4.89
C SER A 40 -10.14 12.71 6.19
N VAL A 41 -9.72 11.47 6.19
CA VAL A 41 -9.87 10.55 7.33
C VAL A 41 -8.56 10.28 8.08
N ALA A 42 -7.41 10.71 7.55
CA ALA A 42 -6.10 10.44 8.12
C ALA A 42 -5.99 10.67 9.64
N PRO A 43 -6.49 11.80 10.20
CA PRO A 43 -6.42 12.06 11.64
C PRO A 43 -7.26 11.10 12.50
N LYS A 44 -8.27 10.44 11.92
CA LYS A 44 -9.21 9.54 12.60
C LYS A 44 -9.15 8.11 12.08
N TYR A 45 -8.20 7.83 11.19
CA TYR A 45 -8.14 6.56 10.46
C TYR A 45 -8.11 5.33 11.37
N ASP A 46 -7.30 5.36 12.42
CA ASP A 46 -7.20 4.24 13.36
C ASP A 46 -8.47 4.05 14.16
N LEU A 47 -9.09 5.15 14.62
CA LEU A 47 -10.37 5.10 15.32
C LEU A 47 -11.48 4.54 14.43
N LEU A 48 -11.50 4.96 13.16
CA LEU A 48 -12.50 4.46 12.21
C LEU A 48 -12.32 2.96 11.97
N ASN A 49 -11.10 2.50 11.81
CA ASN A 49 -10.79 1.07 11.68
C ASN A 49 -11.15 0.27 12.93
N ASP A 50 -10.88 0.80 14.12
CA ASP A 50 -11.27 0.17 15.39
C ASP A 50 -12.79 0.03 15.48
N VAL A 51 -13.53 1.08 15.19
CA VAL A 51 -15.01 1.06 15.26
C VAL A 51 -15.61 0.14 14.20
N LEU A 52 -15.19 0.25 12.94
CA LEU A 52 -15.76 -0.53 11.83
C LEU A 52 -15.44 -2.03 11.93
N SER A 53 -14.28 -2.39 12.49
CA SER A 53 -13.88 -3.79 12.64
C SER A 53 -14.11 -4.36 14.03
N LEU A 54 -14.67 -3.59 14.98
CA LEU A 54 -14.77 -3.95 16.39
C LEU A 54 -13.41 -4.42 16.97
N GLY A 55 -12.31 -3.80 16.52
CA GLY A 55 -10.95 -4.15 16.93
C GLY A 55 -10.37 -5.44 16.28
N LEU A 56 -11.14 -6.16 15.48
CA LEU A 56 -10.69 -7.41 14.83
C LEU A 56 -9.49 -7.21 13.91
N HIS A 57 -9.35 -6.03 13.26
CA HIS A 57 -8.21 -5.72 12.42
C HIS A 57 -6.87 -5.83 13.18
N ARG A 58 -6.84 -5.56 14.49
CA ARG A 58 -5.63 -5.72 15.33
C ARG A 58 -5.22 -7.18 15.45
N VAL A 59 -6.21 -8.07 15.59
CA VAL A 59 -5.98 -9.53 15.64
C VAL A 59 -5.45 -10.03 14.29
N TRP A 60 -6.04 -9.58 13.19
CA TRP A 60 -5.58 -9.95 11.85
C TRP A 60 -4.18 -9.42 11.55
N LYS A 61 -3.89 -8.15 11.89
CA LYS A 61 -2.53 -7.59 11.80
C LYS A 61 -1.53 -8.40 12.63
N SER A 62 -1.88 -8.77 13.87
CA SER A 62 -1.01 -9.59 14.72
C SER A 62 -0.73 -10.98 14.12
N ARG A 63 -1.76 -11.64 13.54
CA ARG A 63 -1.57 -12.91 12.82
C ARG A 63 -0.70 -12.74 11.59
N CYS A 64 -0.91 -11.68 10.81
CA CYS A 64 -0.09 -11.35 9.65
C CYS A 64 1.38 -11.20 10.07
N ILE A 65 1.66 -10.39 11.11
CA ILE A 65 3.02 -10.17 11.63
C ILE A 65 3.64 -11.50 12.11
N ASN A 66 2.89 -12.41 12.72
CA ASN A 66 3.39 -13.71 13.12
C ASN A 66 3.73 -14.58 11.90
N ALA A 67 2.91 -14.55 10.87
CA ALA A 67 3.13 -15.30 9.63
C ALA A 67 4.32 -14.78 8.82
N THR A 68 4.78 -13.53 9.03
CA THR A 68 6.01 -13.06 8.39
C THR A 68 7.24 -13.84 8.86
N GLU A 69 7.21 -14.39 10.09
CA GLU A 69 8.36 -14.97 10.77
C GLU A 69 9.61 -14.09 10.71
N THR A 70 9.39 -12.78 10.70
CA THR A 70 10.46 -11.77 10.64
C THR A 70 11.44 -11.95 11.80
N LYS A 71 12.73 -11.97 11.48
CA LYS A 71 13.84 -12.11 12.43
C LYS A 71 14.68 -10.84 12.46
N GLN A 72 15.42 -10.67 13.56
CA GLN A 72 16.37 -9.57 13.71
C GLN A 72 17.34 -9.51 12.52
N GLY A 73 17.55 -8.31 11.97
CA GLY A 73 18.46 -8.06 10.86
C GLY A 73 17.89 -8.31 9.46
N GLN A 74 16.68 -8.88 9.34
CA GLN A 74 16.03 -9.03 8.03
C GLN A 74 15.53 -7.69 7.51
N LYS A 75 15.73 -7.45 6.21
CA LYS A 75 15.20 -6.26 5.52
C LYS A 75 13.72 -6.45 5.19
N VAL A 76 12.90 -5.53 5.65
CA VAL A 76 11.45 -5.58 5.54
C VAL A 76 10.94 -4.34 4.81
N LEU A 77 10.03 -4.53 3.87
CA LEU A 77 9.27 -3.47 3.21
C LEU A 77 7.80 -3.61 3.60
N ASP A 78 7.23 -2.56 4.17
CA ASP A 78 5.80 -2.46 4.43
C ASP A 78 5.17 -1.49 3.43
N ILE A 79 4.27 -1.99 2.60
CA ILE A 79 3.64 -1.27 1.48
C ILE A 79 2.23 -0.86 1.86
N ALA A 80 1.82 0.34 1.46
CA ALA A 80 0.58 0.98 1.89
C ALA A 80 0.50 1.00 3.42
N SER A 81 1.59 1.46 4.04
CA SER A 81 1.79 1.42 5.50
C SER A 81 0.82 2.33 6.25
N GLY A 82 0.25 3.33 5.59
CA GLY A 82 -0.64 4.30 6.20
C GLY A 82 -0.01 4.97 7.42
N THR A 83 -0.63 4.82 8.58
CA THR A 83 -0.14 5.34 9.86
C THR A 83 0.94 4.46 10.52
N CYS A 84 1.55 3.53 9.78
CA CYS A 84 2.69 2.70 10.16
C CYS A 84 2.49 1.72 11.32
N ASP A 85 1.26 1.29 11.62
CA ASP A 85 0.99 0.31 12.68
C ASP A 85 1.75 -1.01 12.47
N LEU A 86 1.70 -1.53 11.24
CA LEU A 86 2.37 -2.78 10.89
C LEU A 86 3.88 -2.60 10.90
N ALA A 87 4.38 -1.49 10.33
CA ALA A 87 5.80 -1.16 10.31
C ALA A 87 6.40 -1.07 11.72
N ILE A 88 5.70 -0.46 12.69
CA ILE A 88 6.14 -0.43 14.10
C ILE A 88 6.29 -1.84 14.66
N ALA A 89 5.34 -2.72 14.40
CA ALA A 89 5.38 -4.08 14.92
C ALA A 89 6.46 -4.94 14.25
N LEU A 90 6.72 -4.71 12.96
CA LEU A 90 7.81 -5.34 12.22
C LEU A 90 9.17 -4.82 12.69
N ALA A 91 9.29 -3.51 12.99
CA ALA A 91 10.51 -2.90 13.49
C ALA A 91 10.93 -3.46 14.87
N ARG A 92 9.98 -3.82 15.71
CA ARG A 92 10.24 -4.52 16.99
C ARG A 92 10.92 -5.87 16.79
N ARG A 93 10.70 -6.53 15.66
CA ARG A 93 11.27 -7.86 15.32
C ARG A 93 12.56 -7.76 14.52
N ALA A 94 12.56 -6.96 13.47
CA ALA A 94 13.68 -6.83 12.55
C ALA A 94 14.76 -5.86 13.05
N GLY A 95 14.40 -4.89 13.90
CA GLY A 95 15.17 -3.70 14.21
C GLY A 95 14.79 -2.53 13.29
N ALA A 96 14.71 -1.31 13.84
CA ALA A 96 14.21 -0.12 13.15
C ALA A 96 14.96 0.20 11.84
N GLY A 97 16.28 0.05 11.81
CA GLY A 97 17.09 0.31 10.61
C GLY A 97 16.87 -0.70 9.47
N ASN A 98 16.11 -1.77 9.70
CA ASN A 98 15.86 -2.83 8.73
C ASN A 98 14.45 -2.78 8.12
N VAL A 99 13.60 -1.86 8.54
CA VAL A 99 12.23 -1.70 8.03
C VAL A 99 12.13 -0.41 7.24
N VAL A 100 11.51 -0.49 6.08
CA VAL A 100 11.11 0.67 5.28
C VAL A 100 9.58 0.65 5.17
N ALA A 101 8.95 1.78 5.47
CA ALA A 101 7.52 1.97 5.29
C ALA A 101 7.25 2.81 4.05
N THR A 102 6.30 2.39 3.20
CA THR A 102 5.92 3.15 2.01
C THR A 102 4.41 3.35 1.93
N ASP A 103 4.01 4.51 1.44
CA ASP A 103 2.63 4.80 1.07
C ASP A 103 2.62 5.82 -0.06
N ILE A 104 1.56 5.86 -0.84
CA ILE A 104 1.34 6.88 -1.87
C ILE A 104 0.79 8.17 -1.26
N ASN A 105 0.22 8.09 -0.06
CA ASN A 105 -0.39 9.21 0.63
C ASN A 105 0.59 9.87 1.59
N HIS A 106 0.97 11.11 1.28
CA HIS A 106 1.90 11.92 2.06
C HIS A 106 1.44 12.16 3.50
N GLU A 107 0.17 12.52 3.69
CA GLU A 107 -0.40 12.85 5.00
C GLU A 107 -0.39 11.64 5.94
N MET A 108 -0.74 10.47 5.42
CA MET A 108 -0.69 9.23 6.17
C MET A 108 0.74 8.89 6.60
N LEU A 109 1.72 9.06 5.70
CA LEU A 109 3.13 8.84 6.02
C LEU A 109 3.68 9.84 7.03
N ALA A 110 3.26 11.10 6.99
CA ALA A 110 3.67 12.11 7.97
C ALA A 110 3.22 11.73 9.39
N ILE A 111 1.97 11.25 9.53
CA ILE A 111 1.45 10.72 10.79
C ILE A 111 2.23 9.47 11.19
N GLY A 112 2.46 8.56 10.25
CA GLY A 112 3.20 7.31 10.47
C GLY A 112 4.62 7.54 10.96
N ALA A 113 5.35 8.50 10.36
CA ALA A 113 6.70 8.87 10.76
C ALA A 113 6.75 9.37 12.22
N GLN A 114 5.80 10.22 12.61
CA GLN A 114 5.70 10.68 14.00
C GLN A 114 5.44 9.52 14.97
N ARG A 115 4.57 8.58 14.61
CA ARG A 115 4.25 7.40 15.42
C ARG A 115 5.43 6.45 15.56
N LEU A 116 6.20 6.24 14.49
CA LEU A 116 7.44 5.48 14.51
C LEU A 116 8.45 6.07 15.50
N LEU A 117 8.64 7.40 15.48
CA LEU A 117 9.50 8.11 16.42
C LEU A 117 9.01 7.96 17.87
N GLN A 118 7.71 8.19 18.12
CA GLN A 118 7.10 8.08 19.46
C GLN A 118 7.19 6.65 20.00
N ALA A 119 7.10 5.64 19.13
CA ALA A 119 7.23 4.25 19.51
C ALA A 119 8.69 3.82 19.78
N GLY A 120 9.69 4.68 19.51
CA GLY A 120 11.11 4.38 19.66
C GLY A 120 11.71 3.53 18.52
N PHE A 121 11.03 3.49 17.37
CA PHE A 121 11.47 2.73 16.20
C PHE A 121 11.53 3.63 14.95
N PRO A 122 12.46 4.60 14.88
CA PRO A 122 12.59 5.48 13.72
C PRO A 122 13.00 4.67 12.48
N CYS A 123 12.03 4.38 11.62
CA CYS A 123 12.24 3.71 10.34
C CYS A 123 12.21 4.72 9.18
N PRO A 124 12.93 4.49 8.09
CA PRO A 124 12.74 5.23 6.85
C PRO A 124 11.30 5.14 6.37
N VAL A 125 10.73 6.28 5.98
CA VAL A 125 9.45 6.37 5.29
C VAL A 125 9.67 6.93 3.90
N VAL A 126 9.03 6.34 2.88
CA VAL A 126 9.22 6.70 1.48
C VAL A 126 7.86 6.83 0.82
N GLU A 127 7.57 8.01 0.29
CA GLU A 127 6.39 8.18 -0.56
C GLU A 127 6.63 7.46 -1.88
N ALA A 128 5.79 6.46 -2.17
CA ALA A 128 5.97 5.62 -3.36
C ALA A 128 4.65 5.00 -3.81
N ASP A 129 4.51 4.89 -5.13
CA ASP A 129 3.49 4.07 -5.76
C ASP A 129 3.91 2.59 -5.71
N ALA A 130 3.03 1.74 -5.20
CA ALA A 130 3.26 0.29 -5.14
C ALA A 130 3.39 -0.36 -6.53
N GLU A 131 2.90 0.31 -7.57
CA GLU A 131 2.99 -0.15 -8.97
C GLU A 131 4.35 0.20 -9.62
N MET A 132 5.18 1.03 -8.92
CA MET A 132 6.52 1.45 -9.40
C MET A 132 7.42 1.73 -8.19
N LEU A 133 7.85 0.69 -7.49
CA LEU A 133 8.63 0.81 -6.26
C LEU A 133 10.07 1.31 -6.52
N PRO A 134 10.54 2.35 -5.81
CA PRO A 134 11.87 2.94 -6.03
C PRO A 134 12.99 2.14 -5.36
N PHE A 135 12.93 0.82 -5.42
CA PHE A 135 13.92 -0.08 -4.83
C PHE A 135 14.49 -1.03 -5.88
N ALA A 136 15.74 -1.44 -5.67
CA ALA A 136 16.39 -2.44 -6.52
C ALA A 136 15.75 -3.83 -6.37
N ASP A 137 15.94 -4.68 -7.37
CA ASP A 137 15.53 -6.07 -7.34
C ASP A 137 16.16 -6.81 -6.17
N ASN A 138 15.45 -7.79 -5.62
CA ASN A 138 15.98 -8.70 -4.59
C ASN A 138 16.56 -7.98 -3.36
N THR A 139 15.91 -6.89 -2.92
CA THR A 139 16.40 -6.05 -1.80
C THR A 139 15.89 -6.53 -0.44
N PHE A 140 14.65 -6.99 -0.35
CA PHE A 140 13.96 -7.28 0.91
C PHE A 140 13.79 -8.78 1.16
N ASP A 141 13.90 -9.18 2.43
CA ASP A 141 13.64 -10.55 2.88
C ASP A 141 12.16 -10.79 3.10
N VAL A 142 11.43 -9.72 3.49
CA VAL A 142 9.99 -9.76 3.73
C VAL A 142 9.35 -8.52 3.11
N VAL A 143 8.24 -8.71 2.43
CA VAL A 143 7.38 -7.64 1.92
C VAL A 143 5.98 -7.84 2.48
N THR A 144 5.37 -6.79 3.00
CA THR A 144 4.00 -6.83 3.55
C THR A 144 3.12 -5.79 2.90
N VAL A 145 1.84 -6.10 2.72
CA VAL A 145 0.79 -5.14 2.41
C VAL A 145 -0.47 -5.50 3.20
N SER A 146 -1.02 -4.53 3.92
CA SER A 146 -2.19 -4.76 4.78
C SER A 146 -3.29 -3.76 4.45
N PHE A 147 -4.44 -4.27 3.96
CA PHE A 147 -5.64 -3.51 3.61
C PHE A 147 -5.43 -2.40 2.57
N GLY A 148 -4.37 -2.50 1.77
CA GLY A 148 -4.00 -1.52 0.77
C GLY A 148 -4.19 -1.98 -0.67
N ILE A 149 -4.08 -3.29 -0.95
CA ILE A 149 -4.03 -3.80 -2.32
C ILE A 149 -5.32 -3.54 -3.11
N ARG A 150 -6.49 -3.48 -2.44
CA ARG A 150 -7.78 -3.16 -3.06
C ARG A 150 -7.83 -1.76 -3.67
N ASN A 151 -7.01 -0.83 -3.13
CA ASN A 151 -6.98 0.57 -3.55
C ASN A 151 -6.04 0.81 -4.75
N MET A 152 -5.16 -0.16 -5.06
CA MET A 152 -4.24 -0.09 -6.19
C MET A 152 -5.01 -0.21 -7.50
N THR A 153 -4.60 0.56 -8.49
CA THR A 153 -5.22 0.60 -9.82
C THR A 153 -4.93 -0.70 -10.57
N HIS A 154 -3.66 -1.06 -10.70
CA HIS A 154 -3.19 -2.28 -11.38
C HIS A 154 -2.58 -3.25 -10.36
N LYS A 155 -3.42 -4.03 -9.70
CA LYS A 155 -3.01 -4.97 -8.65
C LYS A 155 -1.96 -5.98 -9.10
N ASP A 156 -2.05 -6.43 -10.34
CA ASP A 156 -1.09 -7.34 -10.96
C ASP A 156 0.29 -6.69 -11.14
N ARG A 157 0.33 -5.40 -11.48
CA ARG A 157 1.57 -4.62 -11.58
C ARG A 157 2.21 -4.42 -10.21
N ALA A 158 1.40 -4.03 -9.22
CA ALA A 158 1.87 -3.89 -7.84
C ALA A 158 2.42 -5.21 -7.29
N LEU A 159 1.74 -6.34 -7.53
CA LEU A 159 2.24 -7.66 -7.13
C LEU A 159 3.56 -8.04 -7.82
N ARG A 160 3.73 -7.69 -9.11
CA ARG A 160 5.00 -7.89 -9.82
C ARG A 160 6.12 -7.07 -9.21
N GLU A 161 5.88 -5.81 -8.84
CA GLU A 161 6.85 -4.95 -8.17
C GLU A 161 7.22 -5.48 -6.78
N MET A 162 6.22 -5.92 -5.99
CA MET A 162 6.46 -6.58 -4.70
C MET A 162 7.36 -7.81 -4.84
N LEU A 163 7.10 -8.64 -5.87
CA LEU A 163 7.93 -9.82 -6.15
C LEU A 163 9.32 -9.45 -6.68
N ARG A 164 9.43 -8.37 -7.47
CA ARG A 164 10.73 -7.89 -8.01
C ARG A 164 11.67 -7.46 -6.90
N VAL A 165 11.16 -6.70 -5.93
CA VAL A 165 11.98 -6.20 -4.80
C VAL A 165 12.25 -7.27 -3.74
N LEU A 166 11.49 -8.35 -3.74
CA LEU A 166 11.63 -9.47 -2.82
C LEU A 166 12.77 -10.39 -3.25
N ARG A 167 13.62 -10.81 -2.32
CA ARG A 167 14.69 -11.78 -2.55
C ARG A 167 14.15 -13.17 -2.86
N PRO A 168 14.84 -13.98 -3.66
CA PRO A 168 14.56 -15.42 -3.76
C PRO A 168 14.52 -16.07 -2.37
N GLY A 169 13.44 -16.78 -2.08
CA GLY A 169 13.18 -17.37 -0.75
C GLY A 169 12.64 -16.39 0.30
N GLY A 170 12.43 -15.12 -0.05
CA GLY A 170 11.75 -14.15 0.78
C GLY A 170 10.24 -14.39 0.89
N ARG A 171 9.56 -13.63 1.72
CA ARG A 171 8.13 -13.81 1.99
C ARG A 171 7.34 -12.56 1.63
N LEU A 172 6.30 -12.73 0.80
CA LEU A 172 5.26 -11.73 0.56
C LEU A 172 4.02 -12.10 1.37
N LEU A 173 3.55 -11.18 2.21
CA LEU A 173 2.30 -11.34 2.97
C LEU A 173 1.31 -10.27 2.57
N VAL A 174 0.14 -10.72 2.15
CA VAL A 174 -0.99 -9.88 1.79
C VAL A 174 -2.12 -10.12 2.78
N LEU A 175 -2.49 -9.08 3.53
CA LEU A 175 -3.65 -9.08 4.41
C LEU A 175 -4.74 -8.21 3.78
N GLU A 176 -5.81 -8.84 3.33
CA GLU A 176 -6.91 -8.13 2.67
C GLU A 176 -8.25 -8.81 2.92
N PHE A 177 -9.33 -8.03 2.83
CA PHE A 177 -10.68 -8.57 2.84
C PHE A 177 -10.97 -9.30 1.53
N SER A 178 -11.47 -10.52 1.62
CA SER A 178 -11.94 -11.31 0.47
C SER A 178 -13.46 -11.37 0.46
N LYS A 179 -14.04 -11.33 -0.74
CA LYS A 179 -15.45 -11.72 -0.92
C LYS A 179 -15.51 -13.26 -0.78
N CYS A 180 -16.35 -13.72 0.12
CA CYS A 180 -16.72 -15.15 0.21
C CYS A 180 -17.77 -15.47 -0.85
#